data_f0e487fd24227cb0012467ee143e64f9
#
_entry.id   f0e487fd24227cb0012467ee143e64f9
#
_cell.length_a   1.000
_cell.length_b   1.000
_cell.length_c   1.000
_cell.angle_alpha   90.00
_cell.angle_beta   90.00
_cell.angle_gamma   90.00
#
_symmetry.space_group_name_H-M   'P 1'
#
loop_
_entity.id
_entity.type
_entity.pdbx_description
1 polymer ?
#
loop_
_entity_poly.entity_id
_entity_poly.type
_entity_poly.pdbx_seq_one_letter_code
_entity_poly.pdbx_strand_id
1 'polypeptide(L)'
;MVEGYVCGQDGKGISNTDVLVKDTRVSYGQVVRTDGDGYYKATFHLHNDNLGDPLLVEARGEQQNLKVEFDPKDLESERKIRVNFGTGCEASGPPAWLWWGSGAVFAIACSIIGMKFVRSQRKQKRIKSKSLGKKKT
;
A
#
# COMPACT_ATOMS: atom_id res chain seq x y z
N MET A 1 3.86 -11.96 13.18
CA MET A 1 2.56 -11.34 13.05
C MET A 1 1.77 -12.04 11.96
N VAL A 2 0.48 -12.31 12.17
CA VAL A 2 -0.43 -12.86 11.15
C VAL A 2 -1.46 -11.79 10.82
N GLU A 3 -1.63 -11.52 9.55
CA GLU A 3 -2.57 -10.50 9.06
C GLU A 3 -3.28 -10.99 7.79
N GLY A 4 -4.42 -10.43 7.47
CA GLY A 4 -5.12 -10.76 6.24
C GLY A 4 -6.51 -10.18 6.17
N TYR A 5 -7.29 -10.67 5.22
CA TYR A 5 -8.65 -10.22 4.96
C TYR A 5 -9.62 -11.40 5.00
N VAL A 6 -10.82 -11.14 5.48
CA VAL A 6 -11.96 -12.04 5.35
C VAL A 6 -12.94 -11.44 4.35
N CYS A 7 -13.02 -12.03 3.17
CA CYS A 7 -13.82 -11.56 2.05
C CYS A 7 -15.12 -12.38 1.91
N GLY A 8 -16.19 -11.69 1.56
CA GLY A 8 -17.44 -12.30 1.14
C GLY A 8 -17.40 -12.80 -0.30
N GLN A 9 -18.43 -13.54 -0.70
CA GLN A 9 -18.59 -13.97 -2.10
C GLN A 9 -18.83 -12.81 -3.06
N ASP A 10 -19.26 -11.68 -2.55
CA ASP A 10 -19.46 -10.42 -3.28
C ASP A 10 -18.16 -9.59 -3.44
N GLY A 11 -17.02 -10.11 -2.98
CA GLY A 11 -15.73 -9.44 -3.02
C GLY A 11 -15.59 -8.28 -2.04
N LYS A 12 -16.50 -8.17 -1.05
CA LYS A 12 -16.40 -7.15 0.01
C LYS A 12 -15.85 -7.75 1.28
N GLY A 13 -15.15 -6.92 2.05
CA GLY A 13 -14.68 -7.29 3.37
C GLY A 13 -15.83 -7.56 4.33
N ILE A 14 -15.70 -8.60 5.13
CA ILE A 14 -16.68 -8.95 6.17
C ILE A 14 -16.14 -8.42 7.49
N SER A 15 -16.83 -7.41 8.02
CA SER A 15 -16.49 -6.81 9.30
C SER A 15 -17.00 -7.64 10.49
N ASN A 16 -16.42 -7.35 11.65
CA ASN A 16 -16.87 -7.91 12.94
C ASN A 16 -16.91 -9.45 12.99
N THR A 17 -15.99 -10.08 12.26
CA THR A 17 -15.84 -11.55 12.19
C THR A 17 -14.66 -11.96 13.05
N ASP A 18 -14.88 -12.98 13.88
CA ASP A 18 -13.83 -13.55 14.71
C ASP A 18 -12.90 -14.41 13.85
N VAL A 19 -11.59 -14.18 14.01
CA VAL A 19 -10.52 -14.95 13.39
C VAL A 19 -9.67 -15.55 14.51
N LEU A 20 -9.63 -16.86 14.58
CA LEU A 20 -8.77 -17.61 15.49
C LEU A 20 -7.42 -17.82 14.81
N VAL A 21 -6.36 -17.43 15.46
CA VAL A 21 -4.98 -17.76 15.06
C VAL A 21 -4.35 -18.54 16.21
N LYS A 22 -3.90 -19.78 15.93
CA LYS A 22 -3.39 -20.69 16.97
C LYS A 22 -2.13 -21.40 16.52
N ASP A 23 -1.10 -21.36 17.35
CA ASP A 23 0.01 -22.29 17.27
C ASP A 23 -0.40 -23.60 17.95
N THR A 24 -0.50 -24.67 17.16
CA THR A 24 -1.03 -25.93 17.65
C THR A 24 -0.01 -26.77 18.41
N ARG A 25 1.30 -26.48 18.27
CA ARG A 25 2.35 -27.17 19.03
C ARG A 25 2.33 -26.78 20.49
N VAL A 26 2.24 -25.49 20.78
CA VAL A 26 2.22 -24.97 22.15
C VAL A 26 0.82 -24.67 22.66
N SER A 27 -0.21 -24.93 21.87
CA SER A 27 -1.63 -24.66 22.19
C SER A 27 -1.91 -23.20 22.57
N TYR A 28 -1.10 -22.29 22.06
CA TYR A 28 -1.28 -20.86 22.27
C TYR A 28 -2.07 -20.27 21.09
N GLY A 29 -3.12 -19.55 21.38
CA GLY A 29 -3.97 -18.93 20.37
C GLY A 29 -4.52 -17.59 20.79
N GLN A 30 -4.90 -16.82 19.80
CA GLN A 30 -5.53 -15.52 19.93
C GLN A 30 -6.72 -15.42 18.99
N VAL A 31 -7.83 -14.89 19.48
CA VAL A 31 -8.98 -14.51 18.65
C VAL A 31 -8.91 -13.01 18.43
N VAL A 32 -8.93 -12.61 17.17
CA VAL A 32 -8.99 -11.21 16.75
C VAL A 32 -10.23 -11.00 15.90
N ARG A 33 -10.65 -9.75 15.77
CA ARG A 33 -11.86 -9.41 15.03
C ARG A 33 -11.53 -8.53 13.85
N THR A 34 -12.21 -8.79 12.71
CA THR A 34 -12.04 -8.00 11.50
C THR A 34 -12.62 -6.60 11.67
N ASP A 35 -11.98 -5.62 11.04
CA ASP A 35 -12.44 -4.23 10.94
C ASP A 35 -13.51 -4.05 9.84
N GLY A 36 -13.83 -2.77 9.54
CA GLY A 36 -14.86 -2.41 8.54
C GLY A 36 -14.58 -2.92 7.13
N ASP A 37 -13.31 -3.10 6.78
CA ASP A 37 -12.84 -3.55 5.46
C ASP A 37 -12.57 -5.07 5.44
N GLY A 38 -12.86 -5.77 6.53
CA GLY A 38 -12.59 -7.19 6.68
C GLY A 38 -11.15 -7.52 7.01
N TYR A 39 -10.31 -6.55 7.32
CA TYR A 39 -8.92 -6.74 7.70
C TYR A 39 -8.78 -7.20 9.14
N TYR A 40 -7.87 -8.13 9.40
CA TYR A 40 -7.49 -8.56 10.74
C TYR A 40 -5.99 -8.62 10.92
N LYS A 41 -5.56 -8.52 12.17
CA LYS A 41 -4.16 -8.58 12.56
C LYS A 41 -4.03 -9.23 13.93
N ALA A 42 -3.27 -10.32 13.99
CA ALA A 42 -2.91 -11.01 15.22
C ALA A 42 -1.39 -10.94 15.44
N THR A 43 -0.98 -10.53 16.65
CA THR A 43 0.43 -10.40 16.98
C THR A 43 0.84 -11.51 17.93
N PHE A 44 1.80 -12.33 17.53
CA PHE A 44 2.39 -13.39 18.35
C PHE A 44 3.85 -13.07 18.64
N HIS A 45 4.27 -13.33 19.85
CA HIS A 45 5.66 -13.31 20.22
C HIS A 45 6.25 -14.71 20.00
N LEU A 46 6.70 -14.96 18.77
CA LEU A 46 7.35 -16.21 18.41
C LEU A 46 8.85 -16.07 18.50
N HIS A 47 9.48 -17.05 19.14
CA HIS A 47 10.93 -17.18 19.25
C HIS A 47 11.48 -18.06 18.11
N ASN A 48 12.79 -18.13 17.98
CA ASN A 48 13.42 -18.98 16.96
C ASN A 48 13.07 -20.47 17.11
N ASP A 49 12.73 -20.90 18.30
CA ASP A 49 12.29 -22.27 18.61
C ASP A 49 10.90 -22.60 18.01
N ASN A 50 10.15 -21.58 17.60
CA ASN A 50 8.84 -21.75 16.97
C ASN A 50 8.95 -21.85 15.42
N LEU A 51 10.14 -21.85 14.87
CA LEU A 51 10.35 -22.04 13.44
C LEU A 51 9.86 -23.43 13.00
N GLY A 52 8.96 -23.47 12.03
CA GLY A 52 8.34 -24.68 11.54
C GLY A 52 7.12 -25.16 12.32
N ASP A 53 6.73 -24.44 13.38
CA ASP A 53 5.52 -24.77 14.14
C ASP A 53 4.26 -24.68 13.27
N PRO A 54 3.31 -25.62 13.46
CA PRO A 54 2.06 -25.59 12.74
C PRO A 54 1.16 -24.47 13.28
N LEU A 55 0.75 -23.59 12.39
CA LEU A 55 -0.14 -22.46 12.64
C LEU A 55 -1.52 -22.75 12.02
N LEU A 56 -2.55 -22.75 12.85
CA LEU A 56 -3.94 -22.84 12.41
C LEU A 56 -4.53 -21.43 12.40
N VAL A 57 -5.10 -21.05 11.27
CA VAL A 57 -5.92 -19.83 11.14
C VAL A 57 -7.32 -20.23 10.73
N GLU A 58 -8.32 -19.81 11.49
CA GLU A 58 -9.72 -20.14 11.25
C GLU A 58 -10.58 -18.89 11.22
N ALA A 59 -11.43 -18.78 10.22
CA ALA A 59 -12.46 -17.77 10.11
C ALA A 59 -13.72 -18.35 9.45
N ARG A 60 -14.89 -18.08 9.99
CA ARG A 60 -16.19 -18.50 9.43
C ARG A 60 -16.33 -20.01 9.17
N GLY A 61 -15.64 -20.83 9.94
CA GLY A 61 -15.63 -22.29 9.76
C GLY A 61 -14.67 -22.80 8.67
N GLU A 62 -13.96 -21.91 7.99
CA GLU A 62 -12.85 -22.26 7.11
C GLU A 62 -11.54 -22.26 7.90
N GLN A 63 -10.71 -23.28 7.68
CA GLN A 63 -9.44 -23.43 8.36
C GLN A 63 -8.30 -23.49 7.35
N GLN A 64 -7.23 -22.76 7.65
CA GLN A 64 -5.97 -22.83 6.91
C GLN A 64 -4.86 -23.26 7.85
N ASN A 65 -4.10 -24.27 7.43
CA ASN A 65 -2.93 -24.77 8.15
C ASN A 65 -1.67 -24.29 7.44
N LEU A 66 -0.83 -23.61 8.16
CA LEU A 66 0.44 -23.06 7.68
C LEU A 66 1.57 -23.50 8.59
N LYS A 67 2.78 -23.15 8.24
CA LYS A 67 3.95 -23.30 9.10
C LYS A 67 4.53 -21.93 9.40
N VAL A 68 5.07 -21.78 10.57
CA VAL A 68 5.83 -20.59 10.95
C VAL A 68 7.15 -20.60 10.19
N GLU A 69 7.31 -19.67 9.25
CA GLU A 69 8.51 -19.54 8.43
C GLU A 69 9.08 -18.12 8.58
N PHE A 70 10.35 -18.02 8.91
CA PHE A 70 11.11 -16.77 8.93
C PHE A 70 12.61 -17.08 8.90
N ASP A 71 13.43 -16.12 8.48
CA ASP A 71 14.87 -16.20 8.60
C ASP A 71 15.30 -15.84 10.04
N PRO A 72 15.87 -16.77 10.82
CA PRO A 72 16.31 -16.49 12.19
C PRO A 72 17.46 -15.49 12.25
N LYS A 73 18.18 -15.25 11.16
CA LYS A 73 19.27 -14.27 11.07
C LYS A 73 18.80 -12.87 10.73
N ASP A 74 17.61 -12.74 10.15
CA ASP A 74 17.00 -11.46 9.84
C ASP A 74 16.27 -10.92 11.08
N LEU A 75 16.88 -9.93 11.72
CA LEU A 75 16.35 -9.26 12.91
C LEU A 75 15.68 -7.93 12.58
N GLU A 76 15.78 -7.45 11.33
CA GLU A 76 15.27 -6.14 10.91
C GLU A 76 13.91 -6.23 10.24
N SER A 77 13.65 -7.30 9.49
CA SER A 77 12.39 -7.48 8.78
C SER A 77 11.26 -7.90 9.70
N GLU A 78 10.10 -7.29 9.56
CA GLU A 78 8.91 -7.74 10.26
C GLU A 78 8.49 -9.14 9.79
N ARG A 79 8.41 -10.07 10.72
CA ARG A 79 7.96 -11.45 10.49
C ARG A 79 6.46 -11.48 10.29
N LYS A 80 6.00 -11.42 9.03
CA LYS A 80 4.59 -11.34 8.65
C LYS A 80 4.17 -12.55 7.85
N ILE A 81 3.04 -13.13 8.21
CA ILE A 81 2.35 -14.16 7.43
C ILE A 81 1.00 -13.56 7.03
N ARG A 82 0.69 -13.59 5.73
CA ARG A 82 -0.59 -13.12 5.23
C ARG A 82 -1.48 -14.30 4.92
N VAL A 83 -2.69 -14.28 5.48
CA VAL A 83 -3.70 -15.32 5.30
C VAL A 83 -5.03 -14.66 4.99
N ASN A 84 -5.55 -14.90 3.79
CA ASN A 84 -6.82 -14.36 3.35
C ASN A 84 -7.87 -15.47 3.26
N PHE A 85 -9.11 -15.16 3.64
CA PHE A 85 -10.30 -16.00 3.48
C PHE A 85 -11.19 -15.35 2.42
N GLY A 86 -11.46 -16.08 1.33
CA GLY A 86 -12.10 -15.52 0.16
C GLY A 86 -11.19 -14.60 -0.66
N THR A 87 -11.74 -13.91 -1.64
CA THR A 87 -10.99 -13.05 -2.57
C THR A 87 -11.77 -11.77 -2.90
N GLY A 88 -11.03 -10.73 -3.33
CA GLY A 88 -11.61 -9.52 -3.90
C GLY A 88 -11.79 -8.35 -2.94
N CYS A 89 -11.67 -8.55 -1.63
CA CYS A 89 -11.74 -7.48 -0.64
C CYS A 89 -10.36 -7.00 -0.18
N GLU A 90 -9.30 -7.63 -0.66
CA GLU A 90 -7.95 -7.20 -0.39
C GLU A 90 -7.82 -5.72 -0.78
N ALA A 91 -7.20 -4.91 0.07
CA ALA A 91 -7.00 -3.49 -0.23
C ALA A 91 -6.34 -3.36 -1.60
N SER A 92 -7.15 -3.10 -2.61
CA SER A 92 -6.65 -2.71 -3.92
C SER A 92 -5.90 -1.40 -3.71
N GLY A 93 -4.61 -1.39 -4.01
CA GLY A 93 -3.81 -0.16 -3.97
C GLY A 93 -4.52 0.96 -4.74
N PRO A 94 -4.13 2.21 -4.54
CA PRO A 94 -4.79 3.33 -5.19
C PRO A 94 -4.91 3.05 -6.69
N PRO A 95 -6.10 3.25 -7.27
CA PRO A 95 -6.36 2.86 -8.65
C PRO A 95 -5.35 3.52 -9.58
N ALA A 96 -4.86 2.77 -10.56
CA ALA A 96 -3.78 3.18 -11.47
C ALA A 96 -4.04 4.54 -12.16
N TRP A 97 -5.29 4.95 -12.34
CA TRP A 97 -5.65 6.24 -12.93
C TRP A 97 -5.21 7.45 -12.09
N LEU A 98 -5.05 7.30 -10.76
CA LEU A 98 -4.50 8.34 -9.88
C LEU A 98 -3.04 8.67 -10.22
N TRP A 99 -2.26 7.70 -10.67
CA TRP A 99 -0.88 7.90 -11.10
C TRP A 99 -0.79 8.57 -12.48
N TRP A 100 -1.74 8.30 -13.37
CA TRP A 100 -1.78 8.90 -14.71
C TRP A 100 -2.30 10.34 -14.67
N GLY A 101 -3.24 10.66 -13.77
CA GLY A 101 -3.77 12.01 -13.60
C GLY A 101 -2.74 13.03 -13.13
N SER A 102 -1.82 12.66 -12.26
CA SER A 102 -0.78 13.56 -11.74
C SER A 102 0.24 13.97 -12.82
N GLY A 103 0.57 13.08 -13.75
CA GLY A 103 1.48 13.38 -14.87
C GLY A 103 0.92 14.40 -15.85
N ALA A 104 -0.37 14.31 -16.16
CA ALA A 104 -1.03 15.22 -17.09
C ALA A 104 -1.13 16.66 -16.55
N VAL A 105 -1.42 16.83 -15.28
CA VAL A 105 -1.48 18.14 -14.62
C VAL A 105 -0.11 18.80 -14.58
N PHE A 106 0.95 18.05 -14.31
CA PHE A 106 2.33 18.56 -14.32
C PHE A 106 2.76 19.02 -15.73
N ALA A 107 2.44 18.28 -16.77
CA ALA A 107 2.78 18.62 -18.15
C ALA A 107 2.11 19.94 -18.59
N ILE A 108 0.84 20.16 -18.23
CA ILE A 108 0.10 21.37 -18.54
C ILE A 108 0.68 22.58 -17.79
N ALA A 109 0.99 22.44 -16.51
CA ALA A 109 1.59 23.51 -15.70
C ALA A 109 2.97 23.94 -16.24
N CYS A 110 3.82 22.99 -16.60
CA CYS A 110 5.14 23.28 -17.21
C CYS A 110 5.01 23.98 -18.57
N SER A 111 4.02 23.63 -19.40
CA SER A 111 3.78 24.26 -20.69
C SER A 111 3.36 25.72 -20.55
N ILE A 112 2.51 26.04 -19.58
CA ILE A 112 2.05 27.41 -19.32
C ILE A 112 3.19 28.29 -18.81
N ILE A 113 4.03 27.77 -17.90
CA ILE A 113 5.20 28.50 -17.37
C ILE A 113 6.23 28.72 -18.46
N GLY A 114 6.52 27.72 -19.30
CA GLY A 114 7.44 27.83 -20.42
C GLY A 114 7.01 28.89 -21.44
N MET A 115 5.72 28.94 -21.79
CA MET A 115 5.18 29.95 -22.72
C MET A 115 5.26 31.37 -22.15
N LYS A 116 5.02 31.56 -20.86
CA LYS A 116 5.16 32.86 -20.22
C LYS A 116 6.63 33.33 -20.21
N PHE A 117 7.56 32.41 -19.95
CA PHE A 117 8.99 32.72 -19.93
C PHE A 117 9.53 33.12 -21.32
N VAL A 118 9.14 32.38 -22.37
CA VAL A 118 9.52 32.69 -23.74
C VAL A 118 8.94 34.05 -24.21
N ARG A 119 7.69 34.35 -23.85
CA ARG A 119 7.08 35.66 -24.16
C ARG A 119 7.77 36.82 -23.45
N SER A 120 8.22 36.62 -22.21
CA SER A 120 8.99 37.62 -21.45
C SER A 120 10.33 37.94 -22.12
N GLN A 121 11.05 36.92 -22.54
CA GLN A 121 12.36 37.09 -23.23
C GLN A 121 12.21 37.83 -24.58
N ARG A 122 11.14 37.55 -25.34
CA ARG A 122 10.88 38.27 -26.61
C ARG A 122 10.54 39.74 -26.41
N LYS A 123 9.86 40.09 -25.31
CA LYS A 123 9.62 41.53 -24.98
C LYS A 123 10.89 42.25 -24.63
N GLN A 124 11.80 41.68 -23.87
CA GLN A 124 13.08 42.31 -23.53
C GLN A 124 13.98 42.52 -24.74
N LYS A 125 14.01 41.58 -25.70
CA LYS A 125 14.77 41.76 -26.95
C LYS A 125 14.23 42.91 -27.79
N ARG A 126 12.90 43.11 -27.87
CA ARG A 126 12.27 44.22 -28.60
C ARG A 126 12.55 45.59 -27.97
N ILE A 127 12.66 45.69 -26.66
CA ILE A 127 12.98 46.92 -25.95
C ILE A 127 14.45 47.31 -26.19
N LYS A 128 15.39 46.34 -26.13
CA LYS A 128 16.80 46.56 -26.41
C LYS A 128 17.03 47.00 -27.87
N SER A 129 16.34 46.45 -28.85
CA SER A 129 16.49 46.84 -30.25
C SER A 129 15.98 48.28 -30.52
N LYS A 130 14.93 48.74 -29.84
CA LYS A 130 14.42 50.11 -29.96
C LYS A 130 15.32 51.16 -29.30
N SER A 131 16.03 50.79 -28.22
CA SER A 131 16.95 51.73 -27.55
C SER A 131 18.26 51.98 -28.35
N LEU A 132 18.71 51.00 -29.11
CA LEU A 132 19.91 51.11 -29.97
C LEU A 132 19.64 51.90 -31.26
N GLY A 133 18.39 51.92 -31.76
CA GLY A 133 18.02 52.72 -32.97
C GLY A 133 17.89 54.22 -32.71
N LYS A 134 17.74 54.65 -31.46
CA LYS A 134 17.53 56.07 -31.10
C LYS A 134 18.83 56.83 -30.80
N LYS A 135 20.00 56.21 -30.89
CA LYS A 135 21.30 56.79 -30.59
C LYS A 135 22.16 57.13 -31.85
N LYS A 136 21.55 57.10 -33.06
CA LYS A 136 22.22 57.38 -34.33
C LYS A 136 21.54 58.50 -35.12
N THR A 137 21.12 59.55 -34.43
CA THR A 137 20.74 60.85 -35.07
C THR A 137 21.36 61.97 -34.27
#